data_409ebf6421c62d0e403e2c6a9160f6c9
#
_entry.id   409ebf6421c62d0e403e2c6a9160f6c9
#
_cell.length_a   1.000
_cell.length_b   1.000
_cell.length_c   1.000
_cell.angle_alpha   90.00
_cell.angle_beta   90.00
_cell.angle_gamma   90.00
#
_symmetry.space_group_name_H-M   'P 1'
#
loop_
_entity.id
_entity.type
_entity.pdbx_description
1 polymer ?
#
loop_
_entity_poly.entity_id
_entity_poly.type
_entity_poly.pdbx_seq_one_letter_code
_entity_poly.pdbx_strand_id
1 'polypeptide(L)'
;MKRIAYLLAALILLGFMTPEKKVVFFMIGDSTMADKPLSNNPERGWGQLFPQYISDAVDVKNLAVNGRSTKSFIKEGRWDTVMKYMKEGDYVFIQFGHNDSKLDDSIRSAPANTIYKQNLIRFVNDTRKKGGNPILMTPVMRRKFNTAGVFVDQHGDYPGVVRFLADSMRVPLIDLHTSSKKINRERRGRRF
;
A
#
# COMPACT_ATOMS: atom_id res chain seq x y z
N MET A 1 20.92 -38.87 -38.88
CA MET A 1 21.49 -38.45 -37.58
C MET A 1 21.57 -36.92 -37.40
N LYS A 2 22.12 -36.15 -38.36
CA LYS A 2 22.22 -34.67 -38.24
C LYS A 2 20.85 -33.97 -38.09
N ARG A 3 19.78 -34.38 -38.80
CA ARG A 3 18.44 -33.78 -38.66
C ARG A 3 17.78 -33.99 -37.32
N ILE A 4 18.04 -35.13 -36.64
CA ILE A 4 17.54 -35.44 -35.30
C ILE A 4 18.28 -34.59 -34.26
N ALA A 5 19.58 -34.35 -34.45
CA ALA A 5 20.36 -33.48 -33.58
C ALA A 5 19.88 -32.02 -33.63
N TYR A 6 19.51 -31.50 -34.78
CA TYR A 6 18.94 -30.15 -34.94
C TYR A 6 17.55 -30.01 -34.29
N LEU A 7 16.71 -31.06 -34.39
CA LEU A 7 15.40 -31.08 -33.71
C LEU A 7 15.52 -31.11 -32.19
N LEU A 8 16.47 -31.89 -31.66
CA LEU A 8 16.77 -31.92 -30.21
C LEU A 8 17.34 -30.57 -29.71
N ALA A 9 18.25 -29.95 -30.50
CA ALA A 9 18.78 -28.63 -30.14
C ALA A 9 17.72 -27.53 -30.19
N ALA A 10 16.78 -27.56 -31.12
CA ALA A 10 15.64 -26.63 -31.20
C ALA A 10 14.66 -26.82 -30.00
N LEU A 11 14.39 -28.05 -29.61
CA LEU A 11 13.57 -28.35 -28.41
C LEU A 11 14.21 -27.88 -27.11
N ILE A 12 15.54 -27.98 -26.99
CA ILE A 12 16.27 -27.46 -25.82
C ILE A 12 16.20 -25.93 -25.77
N LEU A 13 16.34 -25.25 -26.89
CA LEU A 13 16.24 -23.78 -26.99
C LEU A 13 14.84 -23.25 -26.67
N LEU A 14 13.77 -23.97 -27.03
CA LEU A 14 12.39 -23.62 -26.71
C LEU A 14 12.07 -23.84 -25.20
N GLY A 15 12.76 -24.76 -24.54
CA GLY A 15 12.58 -25.04 -23.11
C GLY A 15 13.09 -23.93 -22.17
N PHE A 16 13.90 -22.99 -22.64
CA PHE A 16 14.43 -21.88 -21.83
C PHE A 16 13.61 -20.59 -21.92
N MET A 17 12.56 -20.56 -22.73
CA MET A 17 11.62 -19.42 -22.72
C MET A 17 10.53 -19.62 -21.67
N THR A 18 10.90 -19.74 -20.39
CA THR A 18 9.92 -19.57 -19.31
C THR A 18 9.49 -18.11 -19.31
N PRO A 19 8.18 -17.81 -19.40
CA PRO A 19 7.73 -16.43 -19.30
C PRO A 19 8.22 -15.86 -17.95
N GLU A 20 8.91 -14.74 -18.01
CA GLU A 20 9.42 -14.07 -16.83
C GLU A 20 8.23 -13.77 -15.91
N LYS A 21 8.22 -14.36 -14.71
CA LYS A 21 7.12 -14.21 -13.76
C LYS A 21 7.12 -12.75 -13.28
N LYS A 22 6.12 -11.98 -13.71
CA LYS A 22 5.94 -10.61 -13.24
C LYS A 22 5.78 -10.61 -11.72
N VAL A 23 6.51 -9.71 -11.07
CA VAL A 23 6.33 -9.41 -9.65
C VAL A 23 5.02 -8.65 -9.49
N VAL A 24 4.25 -8.99 -8.46
CA VAL A 24 2.99 -8.32 -8.15
C VAL A 24 3.19 -7.36 -6.98
N PHE A 25 2.71 -6.12 -7.15
CA PHE A 25 2.60 -5.12 -6.10
C PHE A 25 1.16 -5.08 -5.61
N PHE A 26 0.91 -5.67 -4.43
CA PHE A 26 -0.37 -5.54 -3.74
C PHE A 26 -0.36 -4.24 -2.93
N MET A 27 -1.34 -3.38 -3.16
CA MET A 27 -1.50 -2.12 -2.44
C MET A 27 -2.74 -2.22 -1.56
N ILE A 28 -2.56 -2.14 -0.24
CA ILE A 28 -3.65 -2.17 0.75
C ILE A 28 -3.71 -0.87 1.52
N GLY A 29 -4.92 -0.33 1.67
CA GLY A 29 -5.07 0.98 2.27
C GLY A 29 -6.51 1.49 2.29
N ASP A 30 -6.60 2.77 2.59
CA ASP A 30 -7.85 3.52 2.68
C ASP A 30 -8.16 4.35 1.42
N SER A 31 -9.07 5.35 1.57
CA SER A 31 -9.53 6.20 0.48
C SER A 31 -8.46 7.06 -0.16
N THR A 32 -7.33 7.31 0.49
CA THR A 32 -6.24 8.11 -0.08
C THR A 32 -5.45 7.35 -1.13
N MET A 33 -5.45 6.02 -1.05
CA MET A 33 -4.81 5.11 -2.00
C MET A 33 -5.81 4.53 -3.02
N ALA A 34 -7.08 4.32 -2.63
CA ALA A 34 -8.08 3.59 -3.39
C ALA A 34 -8.42 4.19 -4.75
N ASP A 35 -8.78 3.34 -5.69
CA ASP A 35 -9.33 3.76 -6.98
C ASP A 35 -10.64 4.52 -6.80
N LYS A 36 -10.84 5.54 -7.62
CA LYS A 36 -12.04 6.38 -7.65
C LYS A 36 -12.73 6.24 -9.00
N PRO A 37 -14.07 6.29 -9.05
CA PRO A 37 -14.78 6.38 -10.31
C PRO A 37 -14.26 7.57 -11.13
N LEU A 38 -14.10 7.36 -12.44
CA LEU A 38 -13.62 8.42 -13.34
C LEU A 38 -14.73 9.42 -13.69
N SER A 39 -16.00 8.97 -13.67
CA SER A 39 -17.17 9.79 -13.97
C SER A 39 -17.57 10.61 -12.74
N ASN A 40 -17.74 11.92 -12.93
CA ASN A 40 -18.27 12.85 -11.92
C ASN A 40 -17.51 12.90 -10.58
N ASN A 41 -16.24 12.49 -10.55
CA ASN A 41 -15.41 12.55 -9.37
C ASN A 41 -14.02 13.10 -9.72
N PRO A 42 -13.64 14.30 -9.23
CA PRO A 42 -12.33 14.88 -9.46
C PRO A 42 -11.23 14.23 -8.63
N GLU A 43 -11.59 13.49 -7.57
CA GLU A 43 -10.61 12.86 -6.70
C GLU A 43 -9.95 11.66 -7.38
N ARG A 44 -8.67 11.46 -7.09
CA ARG A 44 -7.91 10.26 -7.41
C ARG A 44 -7.18 9.79 -6.17
N GLY A 45 -7.23 8.47 -5.90
CA GLY A 45 -6.30 7.88 -4.95
C GLY A 45 -4.91 7.81 -5.57
N TRP A 46 -3.86 8.04 -4.76
CA TRP A 46 -2.51 7.99 -5.30
C TRP A 46 -2.16 6.60 -5.85
N GLY A 47 -2.74 5.54 -5.29
CA GLY A 47 -2.56 4.17 -5.79
C GLY A 47 -3.16 3.94 -7.18
N GLN A 48 -4.21 4.68 -7.56
CA GLN A 48 -4.81 4.66 -8.89
C GLN A 48 -3.86 5.22 -9.97
N LEU A 49 -3.02 6.18 -9.59
CA LEU A 49 -2.07 6.82 -10.49
C LEU A 49 -0.69 6.13 -10.49
N PHE A 50 -0.39 5.36 -9.46
CA PHE A 50 0.90 4.74 -9.22
C PHE A 50 1.38 3.86 -10.40
N PRO A 51 0.53 3.05 -11.07
CA PRO A 51 0.95 2.23 -12.20
C PRO A 51 1.61 3.02 -13.35
N GLN A 52 1.28 4.31 -13.51
CA GLN A 52 1.87 5.17 -14.54
C GLN A 52 3.38 5.45 -14.34
N TYR A 53 3.89 5.16 -13.15
CA TYR A 53 5.28 5.41 -12.74
C TYR A 53 6.08 4.12 -12.53
N ILE A 54 5.48 2.97 -12.83
CA ILE A 54 6.09 1.65 -12.62
C ILE A 54 6.29 0.96 -13.96
N SER A 55 7.38 0.19 -14.09
CA SER A 55 7.66 -0.61 -15.27
C SER A 55 6.56 -1.64 -15.57
N ASP A 56 6.31 -1.91 -16.85
CA ASP A 56 5.39 -2.95 -17.32
C ASP A 56 5.77 -4.37 -16.89
N ALA A 57 6.99 -4.55 -16.37
CA ALA A 57 7.45 -5.80 -15.76
C ALA A 57 6.76 -6.11 -14.40
N VAL A 58 6.05 -5.13 -13.83
CA VAL A 58 5.35 -5.26 -12.55
C VAL A 58 3.84 -5.20 -12.77
N ASP A 59 3.11 -6.11 -12.13
CA ASP A 59 1.63 -6.07 -12.07
C ASP A 59 1.20 -5.36 -10.78
N VAL A 60 0.49 -4.24 -10.88
CA VAL A 60 0.02 -3.47 -9.72
C VAL A 60 -1.45 -3.81 -9.42
N LYS A 61 -1.73 -4.33 -8.22
CA LYS A 61 -3.06 -4.65 -7.74
C LYS A 61 -3.46 -3.72 -6.60
N ASN A 62 -4.17 -2.65 -6.93
CA ASN A 62 -4.70 -1.73 -5.94
C ASN A 62 -5.96 -2.32 -5.28
N LEU A 63 -5.80 -2.86 -4.07
CA LEU A 63 -6.86 -3.44 -3.26
C LEU A 63 -7.31 -2.50 -2.12
N ALA A 64 -6.83 -1.26 -2.12
CA ALA A 64 -7.27 -0.24 -1.18
C ALA A 64 -8.74 0.12 -1.40
N VAL A 65 -9.46 0.40 -0.32
CA VAL A 65 -10.91 0.67 -0.37
C VAL A 65 -11.29 1.88 0.48
N ASN A 66 -12.16 2.72 -0.06
CA ASN A 66 -12.66 3.90 0.63
C ASN A 66 -13.23 3.55 2.01
N GLY A 67 -12.85 4.32 3.04
CA GLY A 67 -13.41 4.21 4.37
C GLY A 67 -12.87 3.03 5.21
N ARG A 68 -11.90 2.26 4.74
CA ARG A 68 -11.37 1.11 5.49
C ARG A 68 -10.24 1.53 6.42
N SER A 69 -10.30 0.99 7.63
CA SER A 69 -9.21 0.95 8.61
C SER A 69 -8.51 -0.40 8.55
N THR A 70 -7.40 -0.56 9.24
CA THR A 70 -6.75 -1.88 9.40
C THR A 70 -7.73 -2.92 9.95
N LYS A 71 -8.54 -2.54 10.95
CA LYS A 71 -9.54 -3.40 11.59
C LYS A 71 -10.63 -3.85 10.62
N SER A 72 -11.28 -2.90 9.92
CA SER A 72 -12.35 -3.22 8.98
C SER A 72 -11.84 -3.97 7.76
N PHE A 73 -10.62 -3.69 7.27
CA PHE A 73 -10.00 -4.40 6.17
C PHE A 73 -9.80 -5.88 6.48
N ILE A 74 -9.35 -6.20 7.70
CA ILE A 74 -9.22 -7.58 8.18
C ILE A 74 -10.60 -8.22 8.35
N LYS A 75 -11.52 -7.53 9.04
CA LYS A 75 -12.85 -8.06 9.36
C LYS A 75 -13.67 -8.43 8.12
N GLU A 76 -13.50 -7.69 7.03
CA GLU A 76 -14.17 -7.92 5.74
C GLU A 76 -13.51 -9.02 4.90
N GLY A 77 -12.51 -9.74 5.40
CA GLY A 77 -11.79 -10.79 4.65
C GLY A 77 -10.92 -10.26 3.50
N ARG A 78 -10.67 -8.95 3.44
CA ARG A 78 -9.87 -8.35 2.36
C ARG A 78 -8.40 -8.74 2.47
N TRP A 79 -7.90 -8.83 3.70
CA TRP A 79 -6.55 -9.34 3.95
C TRP A 79 -6.40 -10.80 3.51
N ASP A 80 -7.39 -11.63 3.76
CA ASP A 80 -7.38 -13.04 3.34
C ASP A 80 -7.34 -13.16 1.80
N THR A 81 -7.98 -12.22 1.09
CA THR A 81 -7.89 -12.13 -0.38
C THR A 81 -6.46 -11.84 -0.83
N VAL A 82 -5.74 -10.91 -0.19
CA VAL A 82 -4.31 -10.66 -0.49
C VAL A 82 -3.51 -11.93 -0.25
N MET A 83 -3.68 -12.56 0.92
CA MET A 83 -2.98 -13.78 1.29
C MET A 83 -3.26 -14.94 0.33
N LYS A 84 -4.46 -15.02 -0.23
CA LYS A 84 -4.81 -16.06 -1.21
C LYS A 84 -4.00 -15.94 -2.50
N TYR A 85 -3.83 -14.73 -3.03
CA TYR A 85 -3.24 -14.51 -4.35
C TYR A 85 -1.75 -14.17 -4.33
N MET A 86 -1.22 -13.67 -3.21
CA MET A 86 0.18 -13.32 -3.05
C MET A 86 1.08 -14.56 -3.15
N LYS A 87 2.20 -14.41 -3.82
CA LYS A 87 3.24 -15.43 -4.03
C LYS A 87 4.57 -14.93 -3.47
N GLU A 88 5.52 -15.85 -3.32
CA GLU A 88 6.90 -15.51 -2.98
C GLU A 88 7.50 -14.52 -3.97
N GLY A 89 8.19 -13.51 -3.45
CA GLY A 89 8.79 -12.42 -4.20
C GLY A 89 7.88 -11.22 -4.45
N ASP A 90 6.55 -11.34 -4.23
CA ASP A 90 5.61 -10.22 -4.37
C ASP A 90 5.81 -9.18 -3.26
N TYR A 91 5.31 -7.97 -3.48
CA TYR A 91 5.37 -6.87 -2.52
C TYR A 91 3.99 -6.49 -2.00
N VAL A 92 3.92 -6.06 -0.74
CA VAL A 92 2.69 -5.53 -0.13
C VAL A 92 2.96 -4.12 0.40
N PHE A 93 2.35 -3.12 -0.22
CA PHE A 93 2.37 -1.72 0.21
C PHE A 93 1.22 -1.49 1.19
N ILE A 94 1.52 -1.08 2.42
CA ILE A 94 0.58 -1.03 3.55
C ILE A 94 0.44 0.41 4.02
N GLN A 95 -0.72 1.05 3.75
CA GLN A 95 -1.00 2.44 4.14
C GLN A 95 -2.39 2.59 4.74
N PHE A 96 -2.48 2.80 6.03
CA PHE A 96 -3.72 3.05 6.78
C PHE A 96 -3.51 4.18 7.81
N GLY A 97 -4.58 4.56 8.51
CA GLY A 97 -4.54 5.52 9.62
C GLY A 97 -5.71 6.51 9.61
N HIS A 98 -6.19 6.95 8.45
CA HIS A 98 -7.28 7.93 8.34
C HIS A 98 -8.61 7.45 8.94
N ASN A 99 -8.90 6.16 8.85
CA ASN A 99 -10.14 5.60 9.40
C ASN A 99 -9.91 4.94 10.75
N ASP A 100 -8.71 4.43 11.01
CA ASP A 100 -8.29 3.89 12.30
C ASP A 100 -8.42 4.94 13.41
N SER A 101 -8.11 6.20 13.09
CA SER A 101 -8.19 7.34 14.02
C SER A 101 -9.61 7.82 14.37
N LYS A 102 -10.65 7.24 13.78
CA LYS A 102 -12.04 7.54 14.11
C LYS A 102 -12.48 6.75 15.32
N LEU A 103 -12.04 7.19 16.51
CA LEU A 103 -12.20 6.44 17.76
C LEU A 103 -13.66 6.21 18.18
N ASP A 104 -14.58 7.08 17.75
CA ASP A 104 -16.02 6.96 18.02
C ASP A 104 -16.74 5.97 17.09
N ASP A 105 -16.04 5.44 16.08
CA ASP A 105 -16.58 4.49 15.12
C ASP A 105 -16.17 3.06 15.50
N SER A 106 -17.08 2.30 16.10
CA SER A 106 -16.83 0.95 16.58
C SER A 106 -16.39 -0.05 15.48
N ILE A 107 -16.74 0.22 14.22
CA ILE A 107 -16.40 -0.64 13.08
C ILE A 107 -14.95 -0.37 12.63
N ARG A 108 -14.53 0.90 12.61
CA ARG A 108 -13.25 1.34 12.04
C ARG A 108 -12.19 1.65 13.10
N SER A 109 -12.61 2.01 14.30
CA SER A 109 -11.71 2.40 15.39
C SER A 109 -10.64 1.35 15.64
N ALA A 110 -9.38 1.78 15.53
CA ALA A 110 -8.20 0.98 15.86
C ALA A 110 -7.17 1.93 16.51
N PRO A 111 -7.17 2.07 17.85
CA PRO A 111 -6.25 2.96 18.55
C PRO A 111 -4.79 2.67 18.19
N ALA A 112 -4.00 3.75 17.99
CA ALA A 112 -2.68 3.72 17.37
C ALA A 112 -1.71 2.73 18.03
N ASN A 113 -1.58 2.81 19.36
CA ASN A 113 -0.60 2.04 20.12
C ASN A 113 -1.04 0.60 20.48
N THR A 114 -2.26 0.21 20.12
CA THR A 114 -2.83 -1.12 20.41
C THR A 114 -3.29 -1.81 19.11
N ILE A 115 -4.57 -1.74 18.76
CA ILE A 115 -5.17 -2.48 17.64
C ILE A 115 -4.49 -2.16 16.30
N TYR A 116 -4.26 -0.87 16.00
CA TYR A 116 -3.59 -0.46 14.76
C TYR A 116 -2.18 -1.05 14.66
N LYS A 117 -1.39 -0.90 15.73
CA LYS A 117 -0.04 -1.47 15.82
C LYS A 117 -0.04 -2.99 15.61
N GLN A 118 -0.95 -3.71 16.28
CA GLN A 118 -1.07 -5.17 16.16
C GLN A 118 -1.46 -5.60 14.74
N ASN A 119 -2.38 -4.87 14.09
CA ASN A 119 -2.79 -5.16 12.73
C ASN A 119 -1.66 -4.94 11.73
N LEU A 120 -0.85 -3.88 11.88
CA LEU A 120 0.32 -3.66 11.04
C LEU A 120 1.38 -4.77 11.23
N ILE A 121 1.63 -5.19 12.47
CA ILE A 121 2.52 -6.32 12.76
C ILE A 121 2.02 -7.59 12.08
N ARG A 122 0.71 -7.85 12.14
CA ARG A 122 0.09 -8.98 11.45
C ARG A 122 0.33 -8.91 9.93
N PHE A 123 0.05 -7.79 9.28
CA PHE A 123 0.27 -7.63 7.84
C PHE A 123 1.72 -7.91 7.45
N VAL A 124 2.68 -7.39 8.21
CA VAL A 124 4.12 -7.60 7.98
C VAL A 124 4.48 -9.08 8.13
N ASN A 125 4.07 -9.71 9.22
CA ASN A 125 4.44 -11.09 9.53
C ASN A 125 3.80 -12.08 8.54
N ASP A 126 2.53 -11.91 8.22
CA ASP A 126 1.81 -12.77 7.27
C ASP A 126 2.43 -12.65 5.87
N THR A 127 2.79 -11.43 5.45
CA THR A 127 3.51 -11.19 4.18
C THR A 127 4.82 -11.93 4.14
N ARG A 128 5.65 -11.79 5.18
CA ARG A 128 6.95 -12.47 5.27
C ARG A 128 6.81 -13.99 5.33
N LYS A 129 5.82 -14.50 6.05
CA LYS A 129 5.55 -15.94 6.14
C LYS A 129 5.24 -16.57 4.78
N LYS A 130 4.71 -15.79 3.84
CA LYS A 130 4.47 -16.20 2.45
C LYS A 130 5.65 -15.93 1.51
N GLY A 131 6.80 -15.49 2.02
CA GLY A 131 7.96 -15.12 1.20
C GLY A 131 7.81 -13.79 0.47
N GLY A 132 6.79 -12.98 0.82
CA GLY A 132 6.59 -11.65 0.25
C GLY A 132 7.36 -10.55 0.98
N ASN A 133 7.41 -9.38 0.38
CA ASN A 133 8.15 -8.20 0.82
C ASN A 133 7.20 -7.11 1.31
N PRO A 134 7.02 -6.91 2.62
CA PRO A 134 6.18 -5.82 3.14
C PRO A 134 6.89 -4.47 3.02
N ILE A 135 6.12 -3.42 2.69
CA ILE A 135 6.55 -2.02 2.70
C ILE A 135 5.54 -1.24 3.54
N LEU A 136 5.99 -0.66 4.63
CA LEU A 136 5.17 0.19 5.48
C LEU A 136 5.15 1.63 4.95
N MET A 137 3.96 2.24 4.98
CA MET A 137 3.77 3.61 4.55
C MET A 137 3.01 4.39 5.62
N THR A 138 3.51 5.57 5.99
CA THR A 138 2.76 6.46 6.87
C THR A 138 1.52 7.00 6.16
N PRO A 139 0.42 7.33 6.89
CA PRO A 139 -0.75 7.94 6.26
C PRO A 139 -0.39 9.27 5.59
N VAL A 140 -1.01 9.53 4.44
CA VAL A 140 -0.90 10.83 3.75
C VAL A 140 -1.47 11.92 4.66
N MET A 141 -0.80 13.06 4.75
CA MET A 141 -1.24 14.19 5.56
C MET A 141 -2.57 14.78 5.05
N ARG A 142 -3.51 15.01 5.96
CA ARG A 142 -4.73 15.76 5.63
C ARG A 142 -4.39 17.23 5.43
N ARG A 143 -4.88 17.83 4.34
CA ARG A 143 -4.70 19.28 4.10
C ARG A 143 -5.68 20.08 4.95
N LYS A 144 -5.37 20.26 6.24
CA LYS A 144 -6.18 21.03 7.17
C LYS A 144 -5.40 22.21 7.73
N PHE A 145 -6.07 23.37 7.74
CA PHE A 145 -5.56 24.60 8.33
C PHE A 145 -6.58 25.11 9.35
N ASN A 146 -6.12 25.75 10.41
CA ASN A 146 -6.99 26.47 11.34
C ASN A 146 -7.38 27.83 10.77
N THR A 147 -8.21 28.59 11.51
CA THR A 147 -8.69 29.92 11.11
C THR A 147 -7.58 30.96 10.89
N ALA A 148 -6.45 30.79 11.57
CA ALA A 148 -5.23 31.60 11.36
C ALA A 148 -4.38 31.13 10.16
N GLY A 149 -4.83 30.15 9.40
CA GLY A 149 -4.13 29.56 8.27
C GLY A 149 -2.91 28.73 8.67
N VAL A 150 -2.81 28.29 9.92
CA VAL A 150 -1.75 27.40 10.39
C VAL A 150 -2.13 25.96 10.09
N PHE A 151 -1.17 25.21 9.56
CA PHE A 151 -1.36 23.80 9.24
C PHE A 151 -1.55 22.95 10.51
N VAL A 152 -2.61 22.14 10.54
CA VAL A 152 -2.97 21.31 11.69
C VAL A 152 -2.79 19.83 11.35
N ASP A 153 -1.86 19.17 12.04
CA ASP A 153 -1.69 17.74 11.96
C ASP A 153 -2.79 17.01 12.76
N GLN A 154 -3.54 16.15 12.08
CA GLN A 154 -4.67 15.44 12.67
C GLN A 154 -4.41 13.93 12.84
N HIS A 155 -3.17 13.46 12.60
CA HIS A 155 -2.87 12.03 12.61
C HIS A 155 -2.39 11.51 13.97
N GLY A 156 -2.12 12.39 14.97
CA GLY A 156 -1.66 11.96 16.28
C GLY A 156 -0.50 10.97 16.20
N ASP A 157 -0.61 9.85 16.91
CA ASP A 157 0.45 8.85 17.05
C ASP A 157 0.59 7.92 15.83
N TYR A 158 -0.39 7.87 14.92
CA TYR A 158 -0.42 6.88 13.83
C TYR A 158 0.84 6.87 12.97
N PRO A 159 1.37 8.00 12.48
CA PRO A 159 2.62 8.01 11.72
C PRO A 159 3.83 7.59 12.55
N GLY A 160 3.83 7.91 13.85
CA GLY A 160 4.88 7.50 14.80
C GLY A 160 4.95 5.99 14.95
N VAL A 161 3.80 5.34 15.09
CA VAL A 161 3.69 3.87 15.18
C VAL A 161 4.24 3.20 13.92
N VAL A 162 3.91 3.72 12.72
CA VAL A 162 4.43 3.17 11.46
C VAL A 162 5.95 3.25 11.40
N ARG A 163 6.53 4.41 11.74
CA ARG A 163 7.99 4.61 11.76
C ARG A 163 8.68 3.67 12.75
N PHE A 164 8.11 3.58 13.97
CA PHE A 164 8.61 2.66 14.99
C PHE A 164 8.61 1.20 14.52
N LEU A 165 7.53 0.74 13.88
CA LEU A 165 7.44 -0.62 13.37
C LEU A 165 8.39 -0.86 12.18
N ALA A 166 8.53 0.12 11.29
CA ALA A 166 9.47 0.03 10.18
C ALA A 166 10.90 -0.19 10.67
N ASP A 167 11.32 0.57 11.68
CA ASP A 167 12.64 0.45 12.29
C ASP A 167 12.79 -0.88 13.07
N SER A 168 11.92 -1.13 14.05
CA SER A 168 12.02 -2.30 14.94
C SER A 168 11.86 -3.63 14.24
N MET A 169 11.06 -3.70 13.18
CA MET A 169 10.87 -4.91 12.37
C MET A 169 11.75 -4.95 11.11
N ARG A 170 12.61 -3.93 10.89
CA ARG A 170 13.45 -3.79 9.68
C ARG A 170 12.64 -3.94 8.39
N VAL A 171 11.55 -3.18 8.29
CA VAL A 171 10.68 -3.11 7.11
C VAL A 171 10.96 -1.81 6.35
N PRO A 172 11.11 -1.82 5.02
CA PRO A 172 11.20 -0.60 4.23
C PRO A 172 10.05 0.36 4.54
N LEU A 173 10.38 1.66 4.68
CA LEU A 173 9.44 2.73 4.99
C LEU A 173 9.34 3.74 3.85
N ILE A 174 8.11 4.08 3.46
CA ILE A 174 7.83 5.26 2.65
C ILE A 174 7.07 6.26 3.51
N ASP A 175 7.74 7.36 3.90
CA ASP A 175 7.16 8.37 4.79
C ASP A 175 6.32 9.40 4.02
N LEU A 176 5.11 9.00 3.64
CA LEU A 176 4.15 9.86 2.95
C LEU A 176 3.68 11.03 3.83
N HIS A 177 3.60 10.83 5.15
CA HIS A 177 3.19 11.89 6.08
C HIS A 177 4.15 13.07 6.02
N THR A 178 5.46 12.83 6.13
CA THR A 178 6.47 13.89 6.05
C THR A 178 6.50 14.52 4.66
N SER A 179 6.47 13.72 3.61
CA SER A 179 6.53 14.20 2.22
C SER A 179 5.32 15.06 1.86
N SER A 180 4.10 14.61 2.20
CA SER A 180 2.88 15.39 1.92
C SER A 180 2.74 16.63 2.80
N LYS A 181 3.27 16.62 4.03
CA LYS A 181 3.35 17.81 4.89
C LYS A 181 4.19 18.90 4.24
N LYS A 182 5.34 18.56 3.66
CA LYS A 182 6.20 19.49 2.93
C LYS A 182 5.44 20.09 1.75
N ILE A 183 4.83 19.28 0.89
CA ILE A 183 4.06 19.74 -0.27
C ILE A 183 2.90 20.67 0.15
N ASN A 184 2.17 20.32 1.20
CA ASN A 184 1.04 21.15 1.69
C ASN A 184 1.48 22.52 2.22
N ARG A 185 2.67 22.61 2.82
CA ARG A 185 3.24 23.89 3.27
C ARG A 185 3.70 24.77 2.10
N GLU A 186 4.38 24.19 1.11
CA GLU A 186 4.88 24.90 -0.07
C GLU A 186 3.76 25.40 -0.98
N ARG A 187 2.62 24.68 -1.02
CA ARG A 187 1.42 25.05 -1.80
C ARG A 187 0.41 25.88 -1.01
N ARG A 188 0.82 26.46 0.13
CA ARG A 188 -0.01 27.37 0.91
C ARG A 188 -0.40 28.57 0.03
N GLY A 189 -1.72 28.80 -0.17
CA GLY A 189 -2.23 29.92 -0.95
C GLY A 189 -2.55 29.64 -2.41
N ARG A 190 -2.21 28.48 -2.97
CA ARG A 190 -2.71 28.07 -4.28
C ARG A 190 -4.11 27.44 -4.09
N ARG A 191 -5.17 28.14 -4.51
CA ARG A 191 -6.50 27.56 -4.71
C ARG A 191 -6.44 26.76 -6.02
N PHE A 192 -6.90 25.53 -5.99
CA PHE A 192 -7.18 24.73 -7.19
C PHE A 192 -8.61 24.98 -7.60
#